data_d73b1a88d2c42c8335d0bdee89ebdb01
#
_entry.id   d73b1a88d2c42c8335d0bdee89ebdb01
#
_cell.length_a   1.000
_cell.length_b   1.000
_cell.length_c   1.000
_cell.angle_alpha   90.00
_cell.angle_beta   90.00
_cell.angle_gamma   90.00
#
_symmetry.space_group_name_H-M   'P 1'
#
loop_
_entity.id
_entity.type
_entity.pdbx_description
1 polymer ?
#
loop_
_entity_poly.entity_id
_entity_poly.type
_entity_poly.pdbx_seq_one_letter_code
_entity_poly.pdbx_strand_id
1 'polypeptide(L)' 'MATKTMKKWILTDTFDFYSKEANYWQFDDFMEAKRTGESLVSSIGVNYLWKSTKGNPIKWIKFS' A
#
# COMPACT_ATOMS: atom_id res chain seq x y z
N MET A 1 -3.53 22.77 11.34
CA MET A 1 -3.63 22.02 10.18
C MET A 1 -3.99 20.56 10.41
N ALA A 2 -4.68 20.04 9.52
CA ALA A 2 -5.16 18.69 9.70
C ALA A 2 -4.04 17.68 9.45
N THR A 3 -3.95 16.74 10.31
CA THR A 3 -3.04 15.64 10.14
C THR A 3 -3.63 14.69 9.10
N LYS A 4 -2.82 14.34 8.14
CA LYS A 4 -3.28 13.39 7.16
C LYS A 4 -3.47 12.04 7.80
N THR A 5 -4.65 11.51 7.71
CA THR A 5 -4.96 10.21 8.27
C THR A 5 -4.86 9.16 7.17
N MET A 6 -4.02 8.18 7.36
CA MET A 6 -3.88 7.11 6.40
C MET A 6 -5.01 6.11 6.56
N LYS A 7 -5.46 5.58 5.42
CA LYS A 7 -6.46 4.53 5.46
C LYS A 7 -5.81 3.24 5.94
N LYS A 8 -6.63 2.27 6.24
CA LYS A 8 -6.15 1.05 6.86
C LYS A 8 -5.22 0.24 5.96
N TRP A 9 -5.50 0.22 4.66
CA TRP A 9 -4.71 -0.57 3.72
C TRP A 9 -4.05 0.34 2.71
N ILE A 10 -2.75 0.13 2.48
CA ILE A 10 -1.97 0.98 1.61
C ILE A 10 -1.12 0.11 0.70
N LEU A 11 -1.20 0.39 -0.60
CA LEU A 11 -0.33 -0.24 -1.57
C LEU A 11 0.82 0.70 -1.90
N THR A 12 2.00 0.14 -2.09
CA THR A 12 3.14 0.90 -2.58
C THR A 12 3.81 0.14 -3.70
N ASP A 13 4.47 0.88 -4.56
CA ASP A 13 5.20 0.27 -5.67
C ASP A 13 6.66 0.03 -5.33
N THR A 14 7.08 0.36 -4.12
CA THR A 14 8.43 0.09 -3.67
C THR A 14 8.37 -0.71 -2.39
N PHE A 15 9.44 -1.44 -2.15
CA PHE A 15 9.51 -2.25 -0.95
C PHE A 15 9.83 -1.40 0.28
N ASP A 16 10.27 -0.18 0.08
CA ASP A 16 10.54 0.74 1.19
C ASP A 16 9.35 1.69 1.33
N PHE A 17 8.56 1.48 2.38
CA PHE A 17 7.35 2.27 2.60
C PHE A 17 7.66 3.77 2.69
N TYR A 18 8.83 4.12 3.18
CA TYR A 18 9.18 5.52 3.40
C TYR A 18 10.00 6.11 2.27
N SER A 19 10.14 5.40 1.16
CA SER A 19 10.90 5.91 0.04
C SER A 19 10.27 7.18 -0.51
N LYS A 20 11.11 8.15 -0.87
CA LYS A 20 10.62 9.38 -1.47
C LYS A 20 9.96 9.14 -2.82
N GLU A 21 10.33 8.05 -3.47
CA GLU A 21 9.81 7.74 -4.79
C GLU A 21 8.63 6.79 -4.76
N ALA A 22 8.17 6.43 -3.58
CA ALA A 22 7.06 5.51 -3.46
C ALA A 22 5.76 6.18 -3.86
N ASN A 23 4.97 5.45 -4.62
CA ASN A 23 3.61 5.86 -4.90
C ASN A 23 2.69 5.09 -3.99
N TYR A 24 1.68 5.76 -3.46
CA TYR A 24 0.77 5.16 -2.50
C TYR A 24 -0.64 5.14 -3.04
N TRP A 25 -1.32 4.00 -2.81
CA TRP A 25 -2.75 3.87 -3.07
C TRP A 25 -3.37 3.43 -1.77
N GLN A 26 -4.38 4.13 -1.30
CA GLN A 26 -4.97 3.88 0.02
C GLN A 26 -6.39 3.36 -0.11
N PHE A 27 -6.74 2.42 0.75
CA PHE A 27 -8.05 1.77 0.70
C PHE A 27 -8.57 1.54 2.11
N ASP A 28 -9.89 1.59 2.24
CA ASP A 28 -10.53 1.25 3.50
C ASP A 28 -10.82 -0.24 3.58
N ASP A 29 -10.97 -0.89 2.43
CA ASP A 29 -11.38 -2.28 2.35
C ASP A 29 -10.24 -3.16 1.87
N PHE A 30 -10.01 -4.25 2.60
CA PHE A 30 -8.91 -5.16 2.26
C PHE A 30 -9.09 -5.79 0.88
N MET A 31 -10.31 -6.22 0.57
CA MET A 31 -10.56 -6.89 -0.71
C MET A 31 -10.30 -5.96 -1.88
N GLU A 32 -10.68 -4.70 -1.73
CA GLU A 32 -10.44 -3.72 -2.78
C GLU A 32 -8.93 -3.49 -2.95
N ALA A 33 -8.22 -3.39 -1.85
CA ALA A 33 -6.78 -3.21 -1.90
C ALA A 33 -6.10 -4.41 -2.54
N LYS A 34 -6.53 -5.60 -2.18
CA LYS A 34 -5.97 -6.82 -2.73
C LYS A 34 -6.20 -6.91 -4.24
N ARG A 35 -7.42 -6.61 -4.66
CA ARG A 35 -7.77 -6.66 -6.08
C ARG A 35 -6.94 -5.65 -6.88
N THR A 36 -6.80 -4.46 -6.33
CA THR A 36 -6.00 -3.44 -7.00
C THR A 36 -4.54 -3.84 -7.05
N GLY A 37 -4.02 -4.44 -5.98
CA GLY A 37 -2.64 -4.90 -5.96
C GLY A 37 -2.38 -5.93 -7.02
N GLU A 38 -3.28 -6.89 -7.19
CA GLU A 38 -3.13 -7.92 -8.19
C GLU A 38 -3.17 -7.31 -9.61
N SER A 39 -4.01 -6.31 -9.79
CA SER A 39 -4.10 -5.64 -11.08
C SER A 39 -2.85 -4.84 -11.40
N LEU A 40 -2.29 -4.19 -10.41
CA LEU A 40 -1.11 -3.36 -10.61
C LEU A 40 0.12 -4.16 -11.00
N VAL A 41 0.15 -5.44 -10.69
CA VAL A 41 1.30 -6.26 -11.07
C VAL A 41 1.50 -6.23 -12.59
N SER A 42 0.40 -6.17 -13.36
CA SER A 42 0.50 -6.11 -14.80
C SER A 42 1.12 -4.82 -15.29
N SER A 43 0.99 -3.75 -14.52
CA SER A 43 1.47 -2.44 -14.93
C SER A 43 2.85 -2.12 -14.40
N ILE A 44 3.10 -2.43 -13.14
CA ILE A 44 4.34 -2.01 -12.49
C ILE A 44 5.23 -3.16 -12.06
N GLY A 45 4.78 -4.39 -12.25
CA GLY A 45 5.61 -5.56 -12.03
C GLY A 45 5.51 -6.13 -10.63
N VAL A 46 5.73 -5.31 -9.65
CA VAL A 46 5.68 -5.76 -8.26
C VAL A 46 5.13 -4.63 -7.39
N ASN A 47 4.34 -5.01 -6.40
CA ASN A 47 3.87 -4.01 -5.44
C ASN A 47 3.61 -4.70 -4.12
N TYR A 48 3.41 -3.90 -3.08
CA TYR A 48 3.32 -4.40 -1.73
C TYR A 48 2.09 -3.81 -1.05
N LEU A 49 1.39 -4.66 -0.30
CA LEU A 49 0.24 -4.21 0.48
C LEU A 49 0.67 -4.12 1.94
N TRP A 50 0.37 -2.98 2.53
CA TRP A 50 0.71 -2.71 3.92
C TRP A 50 -0.55 -2.48 4.72
N LYS A 51 -0.53 -2.95 5.95
CA LYS A 51 -1.59 -2.63 6.89
C LYS A 51 -1.10 -1.50 7.77
N SER A 52 -1.80 -0.37 7.72
CA SER A 52 -1.45 0.77 8.54
C SER A 52 -1.86 0.50 9.97
N THR A 53 -0.91 0.57 10.87
CA THR A 53 -1.19 0.41 12.27
C THR A 53 -0.72 1.64 13.01
N LYS A 54 -1.14 1.76 14.24
CA LYS A 54 -0.71 2.83 15.08
C LYS A 54 0.79 2.68 15.29
N GLY A 55 1.54 3.58 14.77
CA GLY A 55 2.98 3.53 14.90
C GLY A 55 3.65 3.23 13.59
N ASN A 56 3.60 2.00 13.13
CA ASN A 56 4.33 1.60 11.94
C ASN A 56 3.47 0.78 11.01
N PRO A 57 3.67 0.94 9.69
CA PRO A 57 2.99 0.08 8.74
C PRO A 57 3.61 -1.32 8.79
N ILE A 58 2.77 -2.33 8.58
CA ILE A 58 3.21 -3.71 8.57
C ILE A 58 3.01 -4.25 7.16
N LYS A 59 4.07 -4.78 6.58
CA LYS A 59 3.97 -5.36 5.25
C LYS A 59 3.12 -6.63 5.32
N TRP A 60 2.10 -6.68 4.49
CA TRP A 60 1.11 -7.74 4.55
C TRP A 60 1.25 -8.73 3.40
N ILE A 61 1.28 -8.21 2.18
CA ILE A 61 1.32 -9.05 0.99
C ILE A 61 2.28 -8.44 -0.02
N LYS A 62 3.04 -9.30 -0.67
CA LYS A 62 3.83 -8.89 -1.82
C LYS A 62 3.17 -9.47 -3.06
N PHE A 63 2.83 -8.59 -4.00
CA PHE A 63 2.26 -8.99 -5.28
C PHE A 63 3.34 -8.96 -6.34
N SER A 64 3.45 -10.03 -7.09
CA SER A 64 4.43 -10.06 -8.16
C SER A 64 4.01 -11.05 -9.24
#